data_8da4fc2d7a3458f3aa99e33577c0e21f
#
_entry.id   8da4fc2d7a3458f3aa99e33577c0e21f
#
_cell.length_a   1.000
_cell.length_b   1.000
_cell.length_c   1.000
_cell.angle_alpha   90.00
_cell.angle_beta   90.00
_cell.angle_gamma   90.00
#
_symmetry.space_group_name_H-M   'P 1'
#
loop_
_entity.id
_entity.type
_entity.pdbx_description
1 polymer ?
#
loop_
_entity_poly.entity_id
_entity_poly.type
_entity_poly.pdbx_seq_one_letter_code
_entity_poly.pdbx_strand_id
1 'polypeptide(L)'
;LVCLGFYSLGMQIAESRPVLGYLTLGFGYFGSFAGILIHSLCCLQALIYKGAMKRGSLEIADDILEKIYKQVAVPFFAGYISLLAPTITVIIAIFNGALNVPKICVILNPLVFLIFGITCRKINPVKFQDLPGIVMPSLGLGMFGLIGMLNLFPAA
;
A
#
# COMPACT_ATOMS: atom_id res chain seq x y z
N LEU A 1 -5.21 11.98 1.76
CA LEU A 1 -3.88 12.13 2.36
C LEU A 1 -2.80 11.35 1.59
N VAL A 2 -3.00 10.04 1.26
CA VAL A 2 -1.99 9.22 0.57
C VAL A 2 -1.59 9.82 -0.78
N CYS A 3 -2.56 10.28 -1.60
CA CYS A 3 -2.27 10.94 -2.86
C CYS A 3 -1.39 12.19 -2.70
N LEU A 4 -1.65 13.01 -1.67
CA LEU A 4 -0.83 14.18 -1.37
C LEU A 4 0.59 13.79 -0.94
N GLY A 5 0.73 12.68 -0.21
CA GLY A 5 2.04 12.12 0.16
C GLY A 5 2.83 11.71 -1.08
N PHE A 6 2.22 10.99 -2.04
CA PHE A 6 2.88 10.63 -3.29
C PHE A 6 3.17 11.84 -4.17
N TYR A 7 2.29 12.85 -4.17
CA TYR A 7 2.55 14.10 -4.87
C TYR A 7 3.81 14.78 -4.33
N SER A 8 3.85 14.99 -2.99
CA SER A 8 4.99 15.64 -2.35
C SER A 8 6.30 14.88 -2.59
N LEU A 9 6.30 13.56 -2.36
CA LEU A 9 7.49 12.73 -2.52
C LEU A 9 7.93 12.67 -4.00
N GLY A 10 6.98 12.50 -4.92
CA GLY A 10 7.26 12.47 -6.35
C GLY A 10 7.85 13.78 -6.85
N MET A 11 7.35 14.93 -6.38
CA MET A 11 7.90 16.25 -6.75
C MET A 11 9.31 16.45 -6.19
N GLN A 12 9.58 16.05 -4.94
CA GLN A 12 10.93 16.08 -4.37
C GLN A 12 11.93 15.28 -5.20
N ILE A 13 11.55 14.06 -5.64
CA ILE A 13 12.40 13.24 -6.52
C ILE A 13 12.55 13.90 -7.89
N ALA A 14 11.49 14.52 -8.41
CA ALA A 14 11.48 15.12 -9.75
C ALA A 14 12.42 16.33 -9.87
N GLU A 15 12.74 17.03 -8.78
CA GLU A 15 13.70 18.14 -8.78
C GLU A 15 15.07 17.73 -9.37
N SER A 16 15.53 16.52 -9.08
CA SER A 16 16.81 16.00 -9.58
C SER A 16 16.67 14.90 -10.63
N ARG A 17 15.56 14.15 -10.62
CA ARG A 17 15.27 13.01 -11.48
C ARG A 17 13.81 13.03 -11.96
N PRO A 18 13.47 13.87 -12.96
CA PRO A 18 12.08 14.11 -13.36
C PRO A 18 11.29 12.84 -13.70
N VAL A 19 11.89 11.94 -14.51
CA VAL A 19 11.24 10.69 -14.92
C VAL A 19 10.90 9.82 -13.70
N LEU A 20 11.84 9.68 -12.77
CA LEU A 20 11.65 8.86 -11.58
C LEU A 20 10.57 9.45 -10.66
N GLY A 21 10.57 10.78 -10.50
CA GLY A 21 9.57 11.49 -9.72
C GLY A 21 8.16 11.34 -10.29
N TYR A 22 7.98 11.53 -11.61
CA TYR A 22 6.69 11.36 -12.25
C TYR A 22 6.19 9.91 -12.26
N LEU A 23 7.09 8.92 -12.34
CA LEU A 23 6.71 7.52 -12.16
C LEU A 23 6.24 7.24 -10.73
N THR A 24 6.95 7.76 -9.72
CA THR A 24 6.54 7.66 -8.31
C THR A 24 5.15 8.25 -8.10
N LEU A 25 4.89 9.43 -8.65
CA LEU A 25 3.61 10.13 -8.57
C LEU A 25 2.50 9.36 -9.26
N GLY A 26 2.70 8.98 -10.52
CA GLY A 26 1.68 8.30 -11.34
C GLY A 26 1.27 6.95 -10.76
N PHE A 27 2.23 6.09 -10.43
CA PHE A 27 1.95 4.80 -9.81
C PHE A 27 1.41 4.93 -8.38
N GLY A 28 1.89 5.93 -7.63
CA GLY A 28 1.37 6.25 -6.31
C GLY A 28 -0.10 6.66 -6.34
N TYR A 29 -0.51 7.46 -7.31
CA TYR A 29 -1.91 7.85 -7.51
C TYR A 29 -2.77 6.66 -7.89
N PHE A 30 -2.32 5.85 -8.86
CA PHE A 30 -3.05 4.65 -9.28
C PHE A 30 -3.20 3.66 -8.11
N GLY A 31 -2.14 3.41 -7.35
CA GLY A 31 -2.18 2.57 -6.15
C GLY A 31 -3.10 3.13 -5.04
N SER A 32 -3.13 4.45 -4.87
CA SER A 32 -4.03 5.10 -3.92
C SER A 32 -5.49 4.93 -4.31
N PHE A 33 -5.80 5.05 -5.61
CA PHE A 33 -7.15 4.84 -6.13
C PHE A 33 -7.59 3.38 -5.98
N ALA A 34 -6.72 2.42 -6.30
CA ALA A 34 -6.97 1.01 -6.07
C ALA A 34 -7.20 0.70 -4.58
N GLY A 35 -6.47 1.36 -3.68
CA GLY A 35 -6.67 1.28 -2.24
C GLY A 35 -8.08 1.69 -1.80
N ILE A 36 -8.64 2.75 -2.37
CA ILE A 36 -10.03 3.17 -2.08
C ILE A 36 -11.02 2.08 -2.48
N LEU A 37 -10.84 1.48 -3.67
CA LEU A 37 -11.71 0.38 -4.13
C LEU A 37 -11.63 -0.83 -3.19
N ILE A 38 -10.43 -1.23 -2.78
CA ILE A 38 -10.21 -2.36 -1.86
C ILE A 38 -10.89 -2.09 -0.52
N HIS A 39 -10.70 -0.91 0.08
CA HIS A 39 -11.34 -0.58 1.36
C HIS A 39 -12.86 -0.52 1.24
N SER A 40 -13.40 -0.02 0.13
CA SER A 40 -14.84 -0.03 -0.13
C SER A 40 -15.41 -1.46 -0.18
N LEU A 41 -14.68 -2.39 -0.81
CA LEU A 41 -15.05 -3.81 -0.85
C LEU A 41 -15.00 -4.46 0.54
N CYS A 42 -13.99 -4.14 1.36
CA CYS A 42 -13.92 -4.61 2.75
C CYS A 42 -15.13 -4.13 3.57
N CYS A 43 -15.56 -2.88 3.40
CA CYS A 43 -16.76 -2.37 4.04
C CYS A 43 -18.04 -3.07 3.55
N LEU A 44 -18.13 -3.34 2.24
CA LEU A 44 -19.25 -4.06 1.63
C LEU A 44 -19.36 -5.50 2.16
N GLN A 45 -18.23 -6.18 2.36
CA GLN A 45 -18.18 -7.51 2.96
C GLN A 45 -18.88 -7.55 4.31
N ALA A 46 -18.54 -6.60 5.22
CA ALA A 46 -19.15 -6.53 6.53
C ALA A 46 -20.67 -6.30 6.46
N LEU A 47 -21.13 -5.49 5.51
CA LEU A 47 -22.56 -5.23 5.29
C LEU A 47 -23.30 -6.47 4.76
N ILE A 48 -22.70 -7.23 3.84
CA ILE A 48 -23.25 -8.46 3.27
C ILE A 48 -23.44 -9.49 4.39
N TYR A 49 -22.39 -9.75 5.20
CA TYR A 49 -22.49 -10.70 6.32
C TYR A 49 -23.54 -10.27 7.34
N LYS A 50 -23.56 -9.00 7.73
CA LYS A 50 -24.55 -8.47 8.68
C LYS A 50 -25.99 -8.61 8.15
N GLY A 51 -26.19 -8.41 6.85
CA GLY A 51 -27.49 -8.60 6.20
C GLY A 51 -27.92 -10.06 6.14
N ALA A 52 -26.97 -10.95 5.81
CA ALA A 52 -27.20 -12.39 5.73
C ALA A 52 -27.47 -13.01 7.10
N MET A 53 -26.72 -12.62 8.14
CA MET A 53 -26.97 -13.07 9.52
C MET A 53 -28.39 -12.79 9.98
N LYS A 54 -28.92 -11.60 9.68
CA LYS A 54 -30.29 -11.22 10.04
C LYS A 54 -31.37 -12.10 9.35
N ARG A 55 -31.02 -12.71 8.22
CA ARG A 55 -31.90 -13.57 7.41
C ARG A 55 -31.64 -15.06 7.58
N GLY A 56 -30.66 -15.42 8.43
CA GLY A 56 -30.29 -16.83 8.67
C GLY A 56 -29.63 -17.54 7.47
N SER A 57 -29.01 -16.79 6.54
CA SER A 57 -28.50 -17.32 5.26
C SER A 57 -27.01 -16.97 5.05
N LEU A 58 -26.13 -17.44 5.93
CA LEU A 58 -24.68 -17.17 5.80
C LEU A 58 -24.07 -17.75 4.53
N GLU A 59 -24.56 -18.91 4.05
CA GLU A 59 -24.10 -19.52 2.79
C GLU A 59 -24.32 -18.60 1.58
N ILE A 60 -25.41 -17.84 1.57
CA ILE A 60 -25.67 -16.85 0.51
C ILE A 60 -24.64 -15.71 0.57
N ALA A 61 -24.22 -15.29 1.76
CA ALA A 61 -23.18 -14.28 1.90
C ALA A 61 -21.85 -14.76 1.32
N ASP A 62 -21.46 -16.00 1.62
CA ASP A 62 -20.22 -16.61 1.12
C ASP A 62 -20.26 -16.74 -0.41
N ASP A 63 -21.36 -17.20 -1.01
CA ASP A 63 -21.50 -17.28 -2.46
C ASP A 63 -21.41 -15.92 -3.16
N ILE A 64 -22.06 -14.89 -2.61
CA ILE A 64 -21.99 -13.52 -3.13
C ILE A 64 -20.56 -13.00 -3.05
N LEU A 65 -19.89 -13.16 -1.92
CA LEU A 65 -18.54 -12.67 -1.72
C LEU A 65 -17.53 -13.40 -2.62
N GLU A 66 -17.64 -14.70 -2.78
CA GLU A 66 -16.80 -15.47 -3.70
C GLU A 66 -16.91 -14.94 -5.14
N LYS A 67 -18.13 -14.66 -5.60
CA LYS A 67 -18.38 -14.08 -6.93
C LYS A 67 -17.76 -12.69 -7.05
N ILE A 68 -17.94 -11.83 -6.06
CA ILE A 68 -17.35 -10.49 -6.02
C ILE A 68 -15.82 -10.60 -6.09
N TYR A 69 -15.20 -11.43 -5.25
CA TYR A 69 -13.74 -11.57 -5.24
C TYR A 69 -13.16 -12.08 -6.56
N LYS A 70 -13.86 -13.01 -7.23
CA LYS A 70 -13.45 -13.46 -8.57
C LYS A 70 -13.44 -12.30 -9.58
N GLN A 71 -14.47 -11.45 -9.55
CA GLN A 71 -14.59 -10.30 -10.48
C GLN A 71 -13.55 -9.20 -10.21
N VAL A 72 -13.19 -8.98 -8.94
CA VAL A 72 -12.25 -7.92 -8.57
C VAL A 72 -10.80 -8.39 -8.45
N ALA A 73 -10.52 -9.67 -8.67
CA ALA A 73 -9.18 -10.22 -8.53
C ALA A 73 -8.15 -9.49 -9.40
N VAL A 74 -8.46 -9.23 -10.68
CA VAL A 74 -7.55 -8.54 -11.59
C VAL A 74 -7.25 -7.10 -11.15
N PRO A 75 -8.25 -6.21 -10.91
CA PRO A 75 -7.97 -4.88 -10.39
C PRO A 75 -7.30 -4.88 -9.01
N PHE A 76 -7.57 -5.87 -8.16
CA PHE A 76 -6.90 -6.02 -6.87
C PHE A 76 -5.39 -6.27 -7.04
N PHE A 77 -5.01 -7.25 -7.88
CA PHE A 77 -3.60 -7.51 -8.17
C PHE A 77 -2.91 -6.34 -8.88
N ALA A 78 -3.59 -5.69 -9.82
CA ALA A 78 -3.06 -4.49 -10.48
C ALA A 78 -2.79 -3.37 -9.46
N GLY A 79 -3.67 -3.19 -8.47
CA GLY A 79 -3.48 -2.25 -7.37
C GLY A 79 -2.25 -2.58 -6.52
N TYR A 80 -2.03 -3.83 -6.17
CA TYR A 80 -0.84 -4.26 -5.43
C TYR A 80 0.46 -4.06 -6.23
N ILE A 81 0.45 -4.43 -7.51
CA ILE A 81 1.61 -4.20 -8.41
C ILE A 81 1.92 -2.71 -8.51
N SER A 82 0.90 -1.87 -8.62
CA SER A 82 1.09 -0.41 -8.69
C SER A 82 1.67 0.20 -7.41
N LEU A 83 1.53 -0.44 -6.25
CA LEU A 83 2.20 -0.04 -5.02
C LEU A 83 3.67 -0.50 -4.95
N LEU A 84 4.04 -1.55 -5.69
CA LEU A 84 5.44 -1.98 -5.79
C LEU A 84 6.27 -1.00 -6.63
N ALA A 85 5.70 -0.42 -7.68
CA ALA A 85 6.41 0.52 -8.54
C ALA A 85 6.94 1.75 -7.79
N PRO A 86 6.15 2.51 -6.99
CA PRO A 86 6.70 3.59 -6.18
C PRO A 86 7.71 3.10 -5.13
N THR A 87 7.59 1.88 -4.64
CA THR A 87 8.61 1.31 -3.75
C THR A 87 9.96 1.23 -4.46
N ILE A 88 9.98 0.69 -5.68
CA ILE A 88 11.21 0.58 -6.49
C ILE A 88 11.76 1.97 -6.83
N THR A 89 10.91 2.89 -7.27
CA THR A 89 11.35 4.24 -7.65
C THR A 89 11.93 5.03 -6.47
N VAL A 90 11.35 4.90 -5.28
CA VAL A 90 11.87 5.53 -4.05
C VAL A 90 13.21 4.92 -3.63
N ILE A 91 13.36 3.59 -3.70
CA ILE A 91 14.64 2.91 -3.43
C ILE A 91 15.72 3.44 -4.38
N ILE A 92 15.43 3.49 -5.68
CA ILE A 92 16.35 4.04 -6.69
C ILE A 92 16.69 5.49 -6.39
N ALA A 93 15.69 6.32 -6.01
CA ALA A 93 15.89 7.71 -5.67
C ALA A 93 16.83 7.91 -4.48
N ILE A 94 16.73 7.06 -3.45
CA ILE A 94 17.65 7.09 -2.29
C ILE A 94 19.08 6.71 -2.71
N PHE A 95 19.24 5.64 -3.49
CA PHE A 95 20.58 5.20 -3.91
C PHE A 95 21.25 6.19 -4.85
N ASN A 96 20.49 6.84 -5.74
CA ASN A 96 21.01 7.83 -6.69
C ASN A 96 21.18 9.23 -6.09
N GLY A 97 20.88 9.42 -4.80
CA GLY A 97 20.98 10.73 -4.14
C GLY A 97 19.92 11.74 -4.59
N ALA A 98 18.82 11.29 -5.22
CA ALA A 98 17.69 12.16 -5.56
C ALA A 98 16.88 12.58 -4.32
N LEU A 99 16.99 11.81 -3.25
CA LEU A 99 16.50 12.13 -1.92
C LEU A 99 17.70 12.22 -0.98
N ASN A 100 17.81 13.33 -0.26
CA ASN A 100 18.88 13.57 0.70
C ASN A 100 18.56 12.94 2.06
N VAL A 101 18.47 11.61 2.08
CA VAL A 101 18.19 10.82 3.29
C VAL A 101 19.25 9.72 3.47
N PRO A 102 19.48 9.26 4.72
CA PRO A 102 20.39 8.14 4.97
C PRO A 102 19.98 6.90 4.15
N LYS A 103 20.95 6.18 3.58
CA LYS A 103 20.69 4.98 2.77
C LYS A 103 19.93 3.88 3.52
N ILE A 104 20.01 3.85 4.85
CA ILE A 104 19.26 2.93 5.69
C ILE A 104 17.73 3.10 5.54
N CYS A 105 17.27 4.29 5.13
CA CYS A 105 15.85 4.55 4.89
C CYS A 105 15.26 3.67 3.77
N VAL A 106 16.11 2.99 2.98
CA VAL A 106 15.67 1.99 2.01
C VAL A 106 14.84 0.86 2.65
N ILE A 107 15.08 0.53 3.93
CA ILE A 107 14.28 -0.48 4.62
C ILE A 107 12.87 0.01 5.01
N LEU A 108 12.63 1.32 4.98
CA LEU A 108 11.36 1.95 5.34
C LEU A 108 10.43 1.99 4.11
N ASN A 109 9.97 0.83 3.67
CA ASN A 109 9.13 0.74 2.47
C ASN A 109 8.05 -0.35 2.60
N PRO A 110 6.97 -0.29 1.80
CA PRO A 110 5.87 -1.24 1.87
C PRO A 110 6.27 -2.71 1.71
N LEU A 111 7.30 -3.02 0.89
CA LEU A 111 7.72 -4.38 0.64
C LEU A 111 8.35 -5.04 1.89
N VAL A 112 9.18 -4.30 2.63
CA VAL A 112 9.76 -4.78 3.89
C VAL A 112 8.68 -5.05 4.92
N PHE A 113 7.69 -4.16 5.03
CA PHE A 113 6.55 -4.37 5.94
C PHE A 113 5.67 -5.55 5.50
N LEU A 114 5.50 -5.77 4.20
CA LEU A 114 4.80 -6.96 3.69
C LEU A 114 5.54 -8.24 4.11
N ILE A 115 6.86 -8.31 3.91
CA ILE A 115 7.68 -9.46 4.31
C ILE A 115 7.59 -9.69 5.82
N PHE A 116 7.68 -8.62 6.60
CA PHE A 116 7.50 -8.68 8.05
C PHE A 116 6.13 -9.27 8.43
N GLY A 117 5.05 -8.75 7.85
CA GLY A 117 3.69 -9.25 8.10
C GLY A 117 3.53 -10.73 7.73
N ILE A 118 4.05 -11.16 6.57
CA ILE A 118 4.03 -12.56 6.14
C ILE A 118 4.82 -13.46 7.12
N THR A 119 5.96 -12.99 7.58
CA THR A 119 6.79 -13.74 8.56
C THR A 119 6.06 -13.92 9.88
N CYS A 120 5.46 -12.86 10.42
CA CYS A 120 4.63 -12.94 11.62
C CYS A 120 3.45 -13.92 11.45
N ARG A 121 2.75 -13.85 10.28
CA ARG A 121 1.66 -14.76 9.97
C ARG A 121 2.11 -16.24 9.92
N LYS A 122 3.32 -16.52 9.43
CA LYS A 122 3.88 -17.87 9.45
C LYS A 122 4.17 -18.37 10.86
N ILE A 123 4.56 -17.47 11.78
CA ILE A 123 4.82 -17.82 13.19
C ILE A 123 3.51 -18.16 13.92
N ASN A 124 2.48 -17.33 13.75
CA ASN A 124 1.17 -17.58 14.35
C ASN A 124 0.05 -17.17 13.38
N PRO A 125 -0.46 -18.13 12.56
CA PRO A 125 -1.47 -17.84 11.53
C PRO A 125 -2.77 -17.27 12.10
N VAL A 126 -3.18 -17.69 13.29
CA VAL A 126 -4.45 -17.25 13.90
C VAL A 126 -4.34 -15.80 14.39
N LYS A 127 -3.26 -15.49 15.12
CA LYS A 127 -3.06 -14.17 15.73
C LYS A 127 -2.71 -13.10 14.68
N PHE A 128 -1.98 -13.45 13.64
CA PHE A 128 -1.43 -12.53 12.65
C PHE A 128 -2.01 -12.71 11.24
N GLN A 129 -3.22 -13.28 11.14
CA GLN A 129 -3.87 -13.59 9.87
C GLN A 129 -3.91 -12.39 8.92
N ASP A 130 -4.33 -11.24 9.42
CA ASP A 130 -4.57 -10.03 8.62
C ASP A 130 -3.36 -9.07 8.61
N LEU A 131 -2.32 -9.37 9.39
CA LEU A 131 -1.18 -8.48 9.55
C LEU A 131 -0.51 -8.05 8.23
N PRO A 132 -0.28 -8.96 7.25
CA PRO A 132 0.31 -8.55 5.97
C PRO A 132 -0.49 -7.47 5.24
N GLY A 133 -1.83 -7.60 5.25
CA GLY A 133 -2.75 -6.65 4.62
C GLY A 133 -2.87 -5.31 5.36
N ILE A 134 -2.50 -5.27 6.64
CA ILE A 134 -2.54 -4.06 7.46
C ILE A 134 -1.21 -3.30 7.40
N VAL A 135 -0.10 -3.98 7.67
CA VAL A 135 1.19 -3.27 7.86
C VAL A 135 1.79 -2.77 6.55
N MET A 136 1.57 -3.46 5.43
CA MET A 136 2.11 -3.03 4.14
C MET A 136 1.50 -1.70 3.69
N PRO A 137 0.16 -1.55 3.57
CA PRO A 137 -0.42 -0.28 3.13
C PRO A 137 -0.39 0.80 4.21
N SER A 138 -0.50 0.46 5.51
CA SER A 138 -0.56 1.47 6.57
C SER A 138 0.83 1.96 6.98
N LEU A 139 1.66 1.07 7.51
CA LEU A 139 3.01 1.45 7.96
C LEU A 139 3.93 1.71 6.78
N GLY A 140 3.91 0.86 5.75
CA GLY A 140 4.78 1.00 4.59
C GLY A 140 4.58 2.32 3.85
N LEU A 141 3.33 2.72 3.59
CA LEU A 141 3.03 4.02 2.98
C LEU A 141 3.29 5.19 3.94
N GLY A 142 3.06 5.00 5.25
CA GLY A 142 3.41 5.98 6.26
C GLY A 142 4.92 6.27 6.29
N MET A 143 5.76 5.24 6.07
CA MET A 143 7.22 5.41 5.99
C MET A 143 7.65 6.23 4.77
N PHE A 144 6.94 6.17 3.65
CA PHE A 144 7.21 7.09 2.53
C PHE A 144 6.96 8.55 2.91
N GLY A 145 5.94 8.83 3.71
CA GLY A 145 5.73 10.15 4.29
C GLY A 145 6.89 10.59 5.18
N LEU A 146 7.41 9.68 6.01
CA LEU A 146 8.59 9.93 6.85
C LEU A 146 9.83 10.21 6.01
N ILE A 147 10.09 9.43 4.96
CA ILE A 147 11.21 9.67 4.02
C ILE A 147 11.10 11.05 3.39
N GLY A 148 9.91 11.44 2.93
CA GLY A 148 9.68 12.78 2.36
C GLY A 148 9.93 13.90 3.38
N MET A 149 9.52 13.72 4.63
CA MET A 149 9.81 14.66 5.71
C MET A 149 11.31 14.76 6.00
N LEU A 150 12.01 13.64 6.12
CA LEU A 150 13.46 13.62 6.36
C LEU A 150 14.23 14.29 5.23
N ASN A 151 13.76 14.19 4.00
CA ASN A 151 14.37 14.87 2.85
C ASN A 151 14.20 16.40 2.91
N LEU A 152 13.03 16.87 3.39
CA LEU A 152 12.77 18.32 3.53
C LEU A 152 13.48 18.93 4.75
N PHE A 153 13.68 18.16 5.80
CA PHE A 153 14.31 18.58 7.05
C PHE A 153 15.52 17.67 7.36
N PRO A 154 16.61 17.75 6.56
CA PRO A 154 17.76 16.91 6.80
C PRO A 154 18.31 17.21 8.20
N ALA A 155 18.62 16.16 8.96
CA ALA A 155 19.31 16.32 10.25
C ALA A 155 20.66 17.01 10.01
N ALA A 156 20.89 18.12 10.69
CA ALA A 156 22.12 18.88 10.65
C ALA A 156 23.31 18.05 11.17
#